data_e53d4bb8a584aaeee2489438ae064230
#
_entry.id   e53d4bb8a584aaeee2489438ae064230
#
_cell.length_a   1.000
_cell.length_b   1.000
_cell.length_c   1.000
_cell.angle_alpha   90.00
_cell.angle_beta   90.00
_cell.angle_gamma   90.00
#
_symmetry.space_group_name_H-M   'P 1'
#
loop_
_entity.id
_entity.type
_entity.pdbx_description
1 polymer ?
#
loop_
_entity_poly.entity_id
_entity_poly.type
_entity_poly.pdbx_seq_one_letter_code
_entity_poly.pdbx_strand_id
1 'polypeptide(L)'
;MKTVAVVQRVLGAALAGLFLTAGPAEAQDKKVSLYAGYAFFKTDDGNLHGGRLSPEYRLNGFASIVGDFSMEKGTILSSDTTLVTYLGGVRLKRGVGSVSLFVHALAGGVRTSSSISPVSGVTISVSESGLGLDGGGGVEFKLGGSMKLRVGADYLRRKIDIGGGKKENQNDIRATVGVLF
;
A
#
# COMPACT_ATOMS: atom_id res chain seq x y z
N MET A 1 -24.79 -2.90 -6.64
CA MET A 1 -24.53 -2.37 -5.28
C MET A 1 -24.31 -3.44 -4.19
N LYS A 2 -24.80 -4.68 -4.29
CA LYS A 2 -24.63 -5.72 -3.24
C LYS A 2 -23.23 -6.36 -3.21
N THR A 3 -22.51 -6.42 -4.33
CA THR A 3 -21.21 -7.10 -4.45
C THR A 3 -20.06 -6.35 -3.77
N VAL A 4 -20.08 -5.01 -3.77
CA VAL A 4 -19.03 -4.17 -3.14
C VAL A 4 -19.07 -4.29 -1.61
N ALA A 5 -20.27 -4.37 -1.03
CA ALA A 5 -20.44 -4.53 0.41
C ALA A 5 -19.93 -5.89 0.93
N VAL A 6 -20.00 -6.94 0.10
CA VAL A 6 -19.50 -8.27 0.44
C VAL A 6 -17.96 -8.28 0.44
N VAL A 7 -17.33 -7.67 -0.55
CA VAL A 7 -15.85 -7.60 -0.64
C VAL A 7 -15.28 -6.78 0.52
N GLN A 8 -15.90 -5.67 0.89
CA GLN A 8 -15.48 -4.87 2.05
C GLN A 8 -15.63 -5.65 3.38
N ARG A 9 -16.68 -6.43 3.55
CA ARG A 9 -16.89 -7.26 4.75
C ARG A 9 -15.92 -8.42 4.83
N VAL A 10 -15.58 -9.04 3.70
CA VAL A 10 -14.62 -10.14 3.63
C VAL A 10 -13.19 -9.64 3.88
N LEU A 11 -12.81 -8.48 3.34
CA LEU A 11 -11.49 -7.85 3.62
C LEU A 11 -11.38 -7.43 5.08
N GLY A 12 -12.44 -6.84 5.65
CA GLY A 12 -12.49 -6.47 7.08
C GLY A 12 -12.41 -7.68 8.01
N ALA A 13 -13.08 -8.78 7.67
CA ALA A 13 -13.04 -10.02 8.46
C ALA A 13 -11.70 -10.75 8.33
N ALA A 14 -11.07 -10.72 7.16
CA ALA A 14 -9.74 -11.29 6.96
C ALA A 14 -8.65 -10.52 7.73
N LEU A 15 -8.72 -9.19 7.75
CA LEU A 15 -7.86 -8.35 8.59
C LEU A 15 -8.09 -8.61 10.09
N ALA A 16 -9.35 -8.68 10.54
CA ALA A 16 -9.67 -8.99 11.93
C ALA A 16 -9.23 -10.40 12.34
N GLY A 17 -9.34 -11.39 11.45
CA GLY A 17 -8.89 -12.76 11.70
C GLY A 17 -7.37 -12.87 11.85
N LEU A 18 -6.58 -12.08 11.12
CA LEU A 18 -5.12 -12.02 11.28
C LEU A 18 -4.71 -11.42 12.64
N PHE A 19 -5.51 -10.53 13.20
CA PHE A 19 -5.25 -9.94 14.53
C PHE A 19 -5.46 -10.92 15.70
N LEU A 20 -6.34 -11.92 15.53
CA LEU A 20 -6.72 -12.83 16.61
C LEU A 20 -5.81 -14.06 16.75
N THR A 21 -5.02 -14.39 15.74
CA THR A 21 -4.12 -15.56 15.76
C THR A 21 -2.65 -15.23 16.07
N ALA A 22 -2.31 -13.95 16.20
CA ALA A 22 -0.97 -13.54 16.64
C ALA A 22 -0.86 -13.70 18.15
N GLY A 23 -0.66 -14.92 18.64
CA GLY A 23 -0.26 -15.19 20.01
C GLY A 23 1.03 -14.42 20.38
N PRO A 24 1.33 -14.25 21.68
CA PRO A 24 2.54 -13.59 22.13
C PRO A 24 3.75 -14.41 21.68
N ALA A 25 4.29 -14.04 20.54
CA ALA A 25 5.54 -14.62 20.06
C ALA A 25 6.67 -13.92 20.81
N GLU A 26 7.41 -14.67 21.59
CA GLU A 26 8.68 -14.25 22.20
C GLU A 26 9.56 -13.55 21.18
N ALA A 27 10.26 -12.51 21.65
CA ALA A 27 11.13 -11.64 20.86
C ALA A 27 12.38 -12.38 20.36
N GLN A 28 12.20 -13.42 19.56
CA GLN A 28 13.24 -13.90 18.67
C GLN A 28 13.39 -12.89 17.55
N ASP A 29 14.61 -12.61 17.16
CA ASP A 29 14.98 -11.73 16.03
C ASP A 29 14.37 -12.29 14.73
N LYS A 30 13.08 -12.06 14.54
CA LYS A 30 12.37 -12.54 13.35
C LYS A 30 13.00 -11.89 12.13
N LYS A 31 13.58 -12.72 11.26
CA LYS A 31 14.09 -12.25 9.96
C LYS A 31 12.96 -11.81 9.03
N VAL A 32 11.74 -12.31 9.26
CA VAL A 32 10.56 -12.00 8.45
C VAL A 32 9.57 -11.24 9.31
N SER A 33 9.02 -10.18 8.77
CA SER A 33 7.93 -9.42 9.36
C SER A 33 6.91 -9.05 8.27
N LEU A 34 5.68 -8.82 8.67
CA LEU A 34 4.58 -8.44 7.79
C LEU A 34 3.94 -7.16 8.30
N TYR A 35 3.87 -6.16 7.43
CA TYR A 35 3.08 -4.97 7.67
C TYR A 35 1.71 -5.13 7.04
N ALA A 36 0.67 -4.77 7.79
CA ALA A 36 -0.68 -4.62 7.29
C ALA A 36 -1.23 -3.26 7.74
N GLY A 37 -1.79 -2.50 6.82
CA GLY A 37 -2.23 -1.15 7.13
C GLY A 37 -3.21 -0.56 6.14
N TYR A 38 -3.65 0.63 6.47
CA TYR A 38 -4.48 1.49 5.65
C TYR A 38 -3.61 2.49 4.90
N ALA A 39 -3.95 2.74 3.65
CA ALA A 39 -3.31 3.73 2.79
C ALA A 39 -4.33 4.78 2.34
N PHE A 40 -3.96 6.03 2.45
CA PHE A 40 -4.66 7.18 1.89
C PHE A 40 -3.78 7.80 0.81
N PHE A 41 -4.32 7.89 -0.37
CA PHE A 41 -3.65 8.38 -1.57
C PHE A 41 -4.25 9.72 -1.97
N LYS A 42 -3.40 10.73 -2.12
CA LYS A 42 -3.78 12.02 -2.69
C LYS A 42 -3.18 12.11 -4.08
N THR A 43 -4.04 12.25 -5.07
CA THR A 43 -3.70 12.54 -6.47
C THR A 43 -4.10 13.96 -6.82
N ASP A 44 -3.68 14.47 -7.97
CA ASP A 44 -4.06 15.81 -8.43
C ASP A 44 -5.59 15.94 -8.64
N ASP A 45 -6.26 14.85 -9.01
CA ASP A 45 -7.66 14.87 -9.42
C ASP A 45 -8.63 14.27 -8.37
N GLY A 46 -8.13 13.80 -7.22
CA GLY A 46 -8.98 13.20 -6.18
C GLY A 46 -8.23 12.44 -5.10
N ASN A 47 -8.99 11.69 -4.32
CA ASN A 47 -8.43 10.89 -3.23
C ASN A 47 -8.81 9.41 -3.42
N LEU A 48 -7.84 8.54 -3.18
CA LEU A 48 -8.05 7.10 -3.10
C LEU A 48 -7.67 6.60 -1.71
N HIS A 49 -8.29 5.52 -1.27
CA HIS A 49 -7.98 4.91 0.02
C HIS A 49 -8.17 3.40 -0.04
N GLY A 50 -7.41 2.68 0.77
CA GLY A 50 -7.46 1.23 0.74
C GLY A 50 -6.52 0.53 1.69
N GLY A 51 -6.18 -0.72 1.36
CA GLY A 51 -5.32 -1.56 2.16
C GLY A 51 -3.92 -1.71 1.56
N ARG A 52 -2.95 -1.93 2.44
CA ARG A 52 -1.55 -2.19 2.09
C ARG A 52 -1.00 -3.37 2.88
N LEU A 53 -0.30 -4.25 2.20
CA LEU A 53 0.44 -5.37 2.78
C LEU A 53 1.89 -5.29 2.34
N SER A 54 2.84 -5.40 3.30
CA SER A 54 4.26 -5.36 2.97
C SER A 54 5.01 -6.44 3.75
N PRO A 55 5.31 -7.60 3.14
CA PRO A 55 6.28 -8.53 3.68
C PRO A 55 7.69 -7.92 3.64
N GLU A 56 8.43 -8.14 4.70
CA GLU A 56 9.77 -7.59 4.89
C GLU A 56 10.71 -8.69 5.37
N TYR A 57 11.84 -8.87 4.68
CA TYR A 57 12.91 -9.78 5.07
C TYR A 57 14.14 -8.99 5.50
N ARG A 58 14.54 -9.12 6.75
CA ARG A 58 15.69 -8.44 7.34
C ARG A 58 17.00 -9.07 6.85
N LEU A 59 17.83 -8.28 6.20
CA LEU A 59 19.17 -8.69 5.78
C LEU A 59 20.19 -8.55 6.91
N ASN A 60 20.11 -7.43 7.64
CA ASN A 60 21.00 -7.09 8.75
C ASN A 60 20.32 -6.13 9.74
N GLY A 61 21.07 -5.55 10.68
CA GLY A 61 20.53 -4.67 11.73
C GLY A 61 19.87 -3.38 11.23
N PHE A 62 20.10 -2.98 9.97
CA PHE A 62 19.58 -1.72 9.43
C PHE A 62 18.91 -1.84 8.06
N ALA A 63 19.09 -2.94 7.33
CA ALA A 63 18.58 -3.10 5.97
C ALA A 63 17.66 -4.30 5.82
N SER A 64 16.60 -4.15 5.04
CA SER A 64 15.61 -5.19 4.71
C SER A 64 15.27 -5.13 3.22
N ILE A 65 14.91 -6.29 2.66
CA ILE A 65 14.19 -6.39 1.39
C ILE A 65 12.70 -6.32 1.71
N VAL A 66 11.96 -5.60 0.89
CA VAL A 66 10.53 -5.37 1.06
C VAL A 66 9.80 -5.70 -0.23
N GLY A 67 8.75 -6.52 -0.11
CA GLY A 67 7.66 -6.56 -1.08
C GLY A 67 6.55 -5.64 -0.61
N ASP A 68 5.82 -5.03 -1.53
CA ASP A 68 4.73 -4.12 -1.21
C ASP A 68 3.56 -4.35 -2.16
N PHE A 69 2.42 -4.59 -1.61
CA PHE A 69 1.17 -4.75 -2.34
C PHE A 69 0.12 -3.82 -1.76
N SER A 70 -0.52 -3.02 -2.59
CA SER A 70 -1.62 -2.18 -2.14
C SER A 70 -2.77 -2.13 -3.16
N MET A 71 -3.96 -1.89 -2.65
CA MET A 71 -5.17 -1.67 -3.43
C MET A 71 -5.94 -0.52 -2.82
N GLU A 72 -6.06 0.55 -3.58
CA GLU A 72 -6.79 1.76 -3.21
C GLU A 72 -7.94 2.00 -4.19
N LYS A 73 -9.04 2.55 -3.68
CA LYS A 73 -10.25 2.88 -4.43
C LYS A 73 -10.74 4.27 -4.06
N GLY A 74 -11.34 4.94 -5.02
CA GLY A 74 -11.98 6.23 -4.82
C GLY A 74 -12.64 6.72 -6.10
N THR A 75 -13.18 7.91 -6.04
CA THR A 75 -13.80 8.56 -7.20
C THR A 75 -12.89 9.70 -7.65
N ILE A 76 -12.47 9.64 -8.91
CA ILE A 76 -11.66 10.67 -9.57
C ILE A 76 -12.47 11.18 -10.77
N LEU A 77 -12.73 12.50 -10.85
CA LEU A 77 -13.48 13.13 -11.93
C LEU A 77 -14.80 12.41 -12.28
N SER A 78 -15.56 12.02 -11.23
CA SER A 78 -16.82 11.26 -11.34
C SER A 78 -16.69 9.84 -11.87
N SER A 79 -15.49 9.28 -11.93
CA SER A 79 -15.19 7.89 -12.32
C SER A 79 -14.76 7.08 -11.12
N ASP A 80 -15.29 5.88 -10.96
CA ASP A 80 -14.83 4.94 -9.95
C ASP A 80 -13.46 4.39 -10.36
N THR A 81 -12.44 4.75 -9.61
CA THR A 81 -11.05 4.40 -9.89
C THR A 81 -10.52 3.41 -8.86
N THR A 82 -9.85 2.38 -9.33
CA THR A 82 -9.10 1.41 -8.52
C THR A 82 -7.64 1.44 -8.94
N LEU A 83 -6.76 1.67 -7.96
CA LEU A 83 -5.31 1.62 -8.12
C LEU A 83 -4.79 0.36 -7.42
N VAL A 84 -3.99 -0.42 -8.11
CA VAL A 84 -3.28 -1.58 -7.54
C VAL A 84 -1.80 -1.39 -7.77
N THR A 85 -0.99 -1.52 -6.71
CA THR A 85 0.47 -1.49 -6.82
C THR A 85 1.07 -2.80 -6.32
N TYR A 86 2.16 -3.23 -6.98
CA TYR A 86 2.98 -4.36 -6.58
C TYR A 86 4.44 -3.98 -6.80
N LEU A 87 5.10 -3.63 -5.71
CA LEU A 87 6.43 -3.05 -5.71
C LEU A 87 7.38 -3.92 -4.89
N GLY A 88 8.66 -3.84 -5.19
CA GLY A 88 9.71 -4.47 -4.43
C GLY A 88 10.91 -3.57 -4.31
N GLY A 89 11.70 -3.70 -3.25
CA GLY A 89 12.87 -2.88 -3.06
C GLY A 89 13.51 -3.03 -1.69
N VAL A 90 14.11 -1.94 -1.24
CA VAL A 90 14.89 -1.92 0.01
C VAL A 90 14.33 -0.91 1.00
N ARG A 91 14.46 -1.26 2.28
CA ARG A 91 14.16 -0.38 3.41
C ARG A 91 15.35 -0.32 4.33
N LEU A 92 15.72 0.90 4.70
CA LEU A 92 16.72 1.16 5.72
C LEU A 92 16.00 1.62 6.99
N LYS A 93 16.41 1.09 8.15
CA LYS A 93 15.78 1.34 9.42
C LYS A 93 16.82 1.59 10.50
N ARG A 94 16.56 2.57 11.35
CA ARG A 94 17.38 2.84 12.53
C ARG A 94 16.49 3.06 13.75
N GLY A 95 16.70 2.27 14.78
CA GLY A 95 15.96 2.36 16.04
C GLY A 95 16.70 3.20 17.07
N VAL A 96 15.94 3.99 17.83
CA VAL A 96 16.41 4.70 19.03
C VAL A 96 15.37 4.49 20.13
N GLY A 97 15.69 3.64 21.09
CA GLY A 97 14.76 3.28 22.15
C GLY A 97 13.52 2.51 21.63
N SER A 98 12.33 3.02 21.93
CA SER A 98 11.04 2.44 21.49
C SER A 98 10.59 2.92 20.11
N VAL A 99 11.32 3.81 19.49
CA VAL A 99 11.00 4.39 18.18
C VAL A 99 12.04 3.93 17.15
N SER A 100 11.60 3.65 15.94
CA SER A 100 12.48 3.40 14.80
C SER A 100 12.09 4.30 13.63
N LEU A 101 13.06 4.92 13.02
CA LEU A 101 12.89 5.65 11.76
C LEU A 101 13.19 4.72 10.61
N PHE A 102 12.47 4.87 9.50
CA PHE A 102 12.77 4.14 8.28
C PHE A 102 12.65 5.03 7.05
N VAL A 103 13.40 4.66 6.03
CA VAL A 103 13.25 5.15 4.65
C VAL A 103 13.25 3.96 3.71
N HIS A 104 12.58 4.06 2.56
CA HIS A 104 12.58 3.01 1.57
C HIS A 104 12.58 3.56 0.15
N ALA A 105 13.03 2.71 -0.78
CA ALA A 105 12.91 2.92 -2.21
C ALA A 105 12.42 1.62 -2.83
N LEU A 106 11.29 1.69 -3.55
CA LEU A 106 10.62 0.54 -4.15
C LEU A 106 10.38 0.81 -5.64
N ALA A 107 10.36 -0.24 -6.44
CA ALA A 107 10.03 -0.19 -7.86
C ALA A 107 9.18 -1.40 -8.25
N GLY A 108 8.32 -1.25 -9.24
CA GLY A 108 7.49 -2.37 -9.71
C GLY A 108 6.38 -1.95 -10.62
N GLY A 109 5.30 -2.73 -10.64
CA GLY A 109 4.15 -2.48 -11.49
C GLY A 109 3.03 -1.74 -10.78
N VAL A 110 2.30 -0.98 -11.58
CA VAL A 110 1.09 -0.25 -11.17
C VAL A 110 0.01 -0.54 -12.18
N ARG A 111 -1.21 -0.77 -11.71
CA ARG A 111 -2.39 -0.92 -12.55
C ARG A 111 -3.49 0.01 -12.05
N THR A 112 -3.99 0.85 -12.93
CA THR A 112 -5.13 1.73 -12.70
C THR A 112 -6.31 1.22 -13.53
N SER A 113 -7.47 1.10 -12.92
CA SER A 113 -8.73 0.74 -13.59
C SER A 113 -9.77 1.78 -13.25
N SER A 114 -10.32 2.42 -14.27
CA SER A 114 -11.38 3.43 -14.13
C SER A 114 -12.65 2.94 -14.84
N SER A 115 -13.80 3.13 -14.21
CA SER A 115 -15.09 2.75 -14.73
C SER A 115 -16.05 3.94 -14.70
N ILE A 116 -16.67 4.22 -15.85
CA ILE A 116 -17.67 5.27 -16.01
C ILE A 116 -18.99 4.60 -16.43
N SER A 117 -20.08 4.97 -15.80
CA SER A 117 -21.43 4.52 -16.17
C SER A 117 -22.25 5.71 -16.71
N PRO A 118 -22.08 6.08 -17.99
CA PRO A 118 -22.73 7.26 -18.57
C PRO A 118 -24.24 7.12 -18.71
N VAL A 119 -24.75 5.89 -18.79
CA VAL A 119 -26.19 5.58 -18.88
C VAL A 119 -26.48 4.31 -18.09
N SER A 120 -27.67 4.21 -17.51
CA SER A 120 -28.10 2.99 -16.77
C SER A 120 -27.95 1.74 -17.65
N GLY A 121 -27.09 0.81 -17.23
CA GLY A 121 -26.84 -0.47 -17.91
C GLY A 121 -25.61 -0.50 -18.84
N VAL A 122 -24.93 0.62 -19.06
CA VAL A 122 -23.68 0.65 -19.85
C VAL A 122 -22.51 1.07 -18.94
N THR A 123 -21.55 0.18 -18.73
CA THR A 123 -20.31 0.47 -18.01
C THR A 123 -19.14 0.40 -18.98
N ILE A 124 -18.40 1.46 -19.11
CA ILE A 124 -17.15 1.51 -19.88
C ILE A 124 -15.99 1.43 -18.87
N SER A 125 -15.17 0.40 -18.99
CA SER A 125 -14.01 0.22 -18.12
C SER A 125 -12.72 0.34 -18.93
N VAL A 126 -11.80 1.18 -18.47
CA VAL A 126 -10.45 1.34 -19.03
C VAL A 126 -9.45 0.89 -17.97
N SER A 127 -8.50 0.04 -18.37
CA SER A 127 -7.42 -0.40 -17.50
C SER A 127 -6.08 -0.05 -18.13
N GLU A 128 -5.24 0.59 -17.35
CA GLU A 128 -3.90 0.99 -17.76
C GLU A 128 -2.88 0.37 -16.79
N SER A 129 -1.75 -0.04 -17.34
CA SER A 129 -0.66 -0.60 -16.54
C SER A 129 0.63 0.17 -16.83
N GLY A 130 1.47 0.28 -15.82
CA GLY A 130 2.70 1.04 -15.93
C GLY A 130 3.75 0.62 -14.92
N LEU A 131 4.84 1.36 -14.92
CA LEU A 131 5.91 1.23 -13.93
C LEU A 131 5.72 2.28 -12.83
N GLY A 132 5.93 1.87 -11.58
CA GLY A 132 5.93 2.73 -10.41
C GLY A 132 7.29 2.77 -9.75
N LEU A 133 7.68 3.96 -9.31
CA LEU A 133 8.81 4.20 -8.41
C LEU A 133 8.26 4.87 -7.15
N ASP A 134 8.52 4.26 -6.02
CA ASP A 134 8.03 4.70 -4.72
C ASP A 134 9.21 5.01 -3.81
N GLY A 135 9.23 6.19 -3.24
CA GLY A 135 10.22 6.62 -2.26
C GLY A 135 9.52 7.21 -1.05
N GLY A 136 9.86 6.74 0.12
CA GLY A 136 9.18 7.20 1.32
C GLY A 136 9.90 6.88 2.61
N GLY A 137 9.20 7.18 3.70
CA GLY A 137 9.71 6.92 5.03
C GLY A 137 8.68 7.14 6.11
N GLY A 138 9.10 6.92 7.34
CA GLY A 138 8.20 7.06 8.48
C GLY A 138 8.80 6.62 9.79
N VAL A 139 7.91 6.38 10.73
CA VAL A 139 8.24 6.00 12.11
C VAL A 139 7.51 4.73 12.51
N GLU A 140 8.18 3.91 13.31
CA GLU A 140 7.63 2.74 13.98
C GLU A 140 7.71 2.92 15.49
N PHE A 141 6.62 2.64 16.17
CA PHE A 141 6.51 2.68 17.62
C PHE A 141 6.26 1.26 18.14
N LYS A 142 7.05 0.79 19.10
CA LYS A 142 6.80 -0.50 19.76
C LYS A 142 5.48 -0.42 20.56
N LEU A 143 4.55 -1.33 20.25
CA LEU A 143 3.27 -1.45 20.98
C LEU A 143 3.33 -2.50 22.10
N GLY A 144 4.21 -3.50 21.96
CA GLY A 144 4.37 -4.61 22.88
C GLY A 144 4.61 -5.92 22.13
N GLY A 145 5.36 -6.84 22.74
CA GLY A 145 5.80 -8.06 22.07
C GLY A 145 6.56 -7.76 20.78
N SER A 146 6.19 -8.44 19.70
CA SER A 146 6.76 -8.20 18.36
C SER A 146 6.03 -7.13 17.55
N MET A 147 4.91 -6.58 18.03
CA MET A 147 4.08 -5.65 17.29
C MET A 147 4.60 -4.22 17.35
N LYS A 148 4.49 -3.52 16.21
CA LYS A 148 4.81 -2.10 16.10
C LYS A 148 3.72 -1.38 15.30
N LEU A 149 3.35 -0.19 15.76
CA LEU A 149 2.60 0.77 14.95
C LEU A 149 3.56 1.40 13.95
N ARG A 150 3.19 1.43 12.67
CA ARG A 150 3.95 2.12 11.63
C ARG A 150 3.10 3.21 11.01
N VAL A 151 3.66 4.41 10.94
CA VAL A 151 3.10 5.56 10.24
C VAL A 151 4.13 6.02 9.21
N GLY A 152 3.70 6.27 7.99
CA GLY A 152 4.59 6.64 6.90
C GLY A 152 3.96 7.57 5.88
N ALA A 153 4.83 8.18 5.08
CA ALA A 153 4.46 8.94 3.90
C ALA A 153 5.38 8.56 2.75
N ASP A 154 4.79 8.35 1.59
CA ASP A 154 5.45 7.90 0.39
C ASP A 154 5.11 8.83 -0.78
N TYR A 155 6.06 8.99 -1.68
CA TYR A 155 5.91 9.64 -2.96
C TYR A 155 5.99 8.57 -4.05
N LEU A 156 4.88 8.35 -4.75
CA LEU A 156 4.79 7.40 -5.85
C LEU A 156 4.79 8.16 -7.18
N ARG A 157 5.80 7.89 -8.00
CA ARG A 157 5.85 8.32 -9.39
C ARG A 157 5.43 7.16 -10.28
N ARG A 158 4.35 7.36 -11.03
CA ARG A 158 3.83 6.38 -11.98
C ARG A 158 4.11 6.81 -13.41
N LYS A 159 4.57 5.90 -14.24
CA LYS A 159 4.72 6.09 -15.67
C LYS A 159 3.73 5.17 -16.37
N ILE A 160 2.64 5.76 -16.85
CA ILE A 160 1.50 5.06 -17.44
C ILE A 160 1.57 5.20 -18.95
N ASP A 161 1.27 4.13 -19.68
CA ASP A 161 1.14 4.14 -21.14
C ASP A 161 -0.33 4.37 -21.49
N ILE A 162 -0.63 5.56 -22.05
CA ILE A 162 -1.99 5.98 -22.43
C ILE A 162 -2.35 5.60 -23.87
N GLY A 163 -1.60 4.68 -24.48
CA GLY A 163 -1.81 4.26 -25.86
C GLY A 163 -1.10 5.17 -26.87
N GLY A 164 -0.89 4.66 -28.09
CA GLY A 164 -0.20 5.40 -29.16
C GLY A 164 1.27 5.74 -28.86
N GLY A 165 1.91 5.06 -27.91
CA GLY A 165 3.30 5.29 -27.50
C GLY A 165 3.52 6.53 -26.63
N LYS A 166 2.46 7.21 -26.22
CA LYS A 166 2.54 8.34 -25.29
C LYS A 166 2.57 7.82 -23.85
N LYS A 167 3.56 8.28 -23.10
CA LYS A 167 3.73 7.97 -21.66
C LYS A 167 3.49 9.23 -20.86
N GLU A 168 2.63 9.12 -19.86
CA GLU A 168 2.36 10.18 -18.90
C GLU A 168 2.99 9.85 -17.55
N ASN A 169 3.56 10.87 -16.90
CA ASN A 169 4.09 10.76 -15.55
C ASN A 169 3.06 11.34 -14.59
N GLN A 170 2.60 10.54 -13.64
CA GLN A 170 1.75 10.98 -12.55
C GLN A 170 2.52 10.88 -11.24
N ASN A 171 2.33 11.87 -10.38
CA ASN A 171 3.01 11.95 -9.09
C ASN A 171 1.96 12.01 -8.00
N ASP A 172 2.07 11.13 -7.03
CA ASP A 172 1.08 10.99 -5.97
C ASP A 172 1.75 10.94 -4.61
N ILE A 173 1.05 11.44 -3.59
CA ILE A 173 1.45 11.34 -2.20
C ILE A 173 0.55 10.32 -1.51
N ARG A 174 1.17 9.38 -0.80
CA ARG A 174 0.48 8.36 -0.03
C ARG A 174 0.84 8.46 1.45
N ALA A 175 -0.16 8.56 2.30
CA ALA A 175 -0.01 8.43 3.74
C ALA A 175 -0.47 7.04 4.19
N THR A 176 0.26 6.43 5.13
CA THR A 176 -0.03 5.07 5.58
C THR A 176 0.00 4.97 7.09
N VAL A 177 -0.88 4.14 7.64
CA VAL A 177 -0.89 3.75 9.05
C VAL A 177 -1.26 2.28 9.17
N GLY A 178 -0.56 1.54 10.05
CA GLY A 178 -0.85 0.12 10.22
C GLY A 178 0.06 -0.54 11.24
N VAL A 179 0.00 -1.86 11.30
CA VAL A 179 0.73 -2.66 12.27
C VAL A 179 1.73 -3.57 11.55
N LEU A 180 2.92 -3.67 12.14
CA LEU A 180 3.99 -4.58 11.77
C LEU A 180 4.05 -5.70 12.81
N PHE A 181 4.10 -6.95 12.33
CA PHE A 181 4.16 -8.18 13.14
C PHE A 181 5.49 -8.88 13.02
#